data_53f8ebcd92dc42b4367ed079d588dcd8
#
_entry.id   53f8ebcd92dc42b4367ed079d588dcd8
#
_cell.length_a   1.000
_cell.length_b   1.000
_cell.length_c   1.000
_cell.angle_alpha   90.00
_cell.angle_beta   90.00
_cell.angle_gamma   90.00
#
_symmetry.space_group_name_H-M   'P 1'
#
loop_
_entity.id
_entity.type
_entity.pdbx_description
1 polymer ?
#
loop_
_entity_poly.entity_id
_entity_poly.type
_entity_poly.pdbx_seq_one_letter_code
_entity_poly.pdbx_strand_id
1 'polypeptide(L)'
;MYNKYQQYKNQMLPNIDEGISAVKEDGKGINFLKTRNDWESANKAISDADSTLKEIQAGLAQLYDLNKQHKLALEELEKKYKRLREDILNKNQSFGPSIDNLEKMLSDIEGTFDEFTQLTKSGDPNSAEEVLSDLNSSTDKLESYMTRIPKLYQMLSKEFVEQVAEIESGYKELKAKQYNFPNDKFNENIKGVRDQLKVNTNKLKTLEVDSVEKATKNIADRIDDMYDAIDKEYKARPEVEKNTKVIGEYIEHVRKQNSDLQLRLETLSKGYVLNHQEIENNHQYDQQISTIEKKYSDAVNAMQNGKAVFSSINADQKQMMKTLGQIESEQKTCSSQLSKFLKRSRLLEMHWPSLIWRCETRNAALIIIICRDYRTITKMHSPRLFVRLIIWTMP
;
A
#
# COMPACT_ATOMS: atom_id res chain seq x y z
N MET A 1 10.78 -55.76 -14.56
CA MET A 1 11.56 -56.66 -13.69
C MET A 1 11.12 -58.11 -13.83
N TYR A 2 9.84 -58.45 -13.62
CA TYR A 2 9.30 -59.81 -13.72
C TYR A 2 9.64 -60.53 -15.05
N ASN A 3 9.50 -59.85 -16.17
CA ASN A 3 9.87 -60.42 -17.48
C ASN A 3 11.36 -60.78 -17.62
N LYS A 4 12.27 -59.95 -17.06
CA LYS A 4 13.70 -60.27 -17.03
C LYS A 4 13.99 -61.47 -16.15
N TYR A 5 13.31 -61.58 -14.98
CA TYR A 5 13.44 -62.79 -14.13
C TYR A 5 12.88 -64.04 -14.81
N GLN A 6 11.75 -63.96 -15.52
CA GLN A 6 11.24 -65.10 -16.29
C GLN A 6 12.18 -65.51 -17.43
N GLN A 7 12.77 -64.55 -18.12
CA GLN A 7 13.77 -64.78 -19.18
C GLN A 7 15.04 -65.45 -18.57
N TYR A 8 15.53 -64.96 -17.44
CA TYR A 8 16.64 -65.52 -16.73
C TYR A 8 16.37 -66.98 -16.33
N LYS A 9 15.24 -67.25 -15.65
CA LYS A 9 14.85 -68.54 -15.17
C LYS A 9 14.54 -69.57 -16.26
N ASN A 10 13.78 -69.18 -17.32
CA ASN A 10 13.22 -70.11 -18.29
C ASN A 10 14.03 -70.26 -19.58
N GLN A 11 14.94 -69.31 -19.85
CA GLN A 11 15.77 -69.32 -21.04
C GLN A 11 17.28 -69.38 -20.71
N MET A 12 17.78 -68.44 -19.89
CA MET A 12 19.23 -68.33 -19.71
C MET A 12 19.82 -69.45 -18.88
N LEU A 13 19.17 -69.87 -17.80
CA LEU A 13 19.66 -71.00 -16.98
C LEU A 13 19.66 -72.33 -17.73
N PRO A 14 18.57 -72.74 -18.49
CA PRO A 14 18.62 -73.94 -19.27
C PRO A 14 19.68 -73.89 -20.39
N ASN A 15 19.85 -72.74 -21.09
CA ASN A 15 20.88 -72.59 -22.12
C ASN A 15 22.32 -72.77 -21.56
N ILE A 16 22.57 -72.35 -20.31
CA ILE A 16 23.86 -72.58 -19.63
C ILE A 16 24.05 -74.05 -19.35
N ASP A 17 23.02 -74.76 -18.83
CA ASP A 17 23.07 -76.19 -18.55
C ASP A 17 23.32 -77.03 -19.82
N GLU A 18 22.65 -76.68 -20.95
CA GLU A 18 22.89 -77.30 -22.23
C GLU A 18 24.31 -77.00 -22.76
N GLY A 19 24.80 -75.77 -22.66
CA GLY A 19 26.14 -75.38 -23.04
C GLY A 19 27.21 -76.10 -22.24
N ILE A 20 27.07 -76.23 -20.94
CA ILE A 20 27.94 -76.97 -20.07
C ILE A 20 27.93 -78.46 -20.42
N SER A 21 26.78 -79.02 -20.75
CA SER A 21 26.63 -80.45 -21.16
C SER A 21 27.32 -80.68 -22.50
N ALA A 22 27.15 -79.79 -23.48
CA ALA A 22 27.81 -79.86 -24.79
C ALA A 22 29.36 -79.83 -24.62
N VAL A 23 29.91 -78.91 -23.82
CA VAL A 23 31.35 -78.83 -23.53
C VAL A 23 31.88 -80.15 -22.90
N LYS A 24 31.08 -80.74 -21.98
CA LYS A 24 31.48 -82.07 -21.35
C LYS A 24 31.45 -83.20 -22.35
N GLU A 25 30.50 -83.28 -23.23
CA GLU A 25 30.40 -84.31 -24.25
C GLU A 25 31.50 -84.18 -25.31
N ASP A 26 31.64 -83.00 -25.90
CA ASP A 26 32.64 -82.75 -26.94
C ASP A 26 34.05 -82.75 -26.41
N GLY A 27 34.25 -82.44 -25.14
CA GLY A 27 35.58 -82.60 -24.43
C GLY A 27 36.05 -84.01 -24.26
N LYS A 28 35.19 -85.04 -24.44
CA LYS A 28 35.56 -86.46 -24.45
C LYS A 28 36.01 -86.92 -25.85
N GLY A 29 35.78 -86.09 -26.88
CA GLY A 29 36.11 -86.37 -28.27
C GLY A 29 37.43 -85.74 -28.71
N ILE A 30 37.87 -86.05 -29.97
CA ILE A 30 39.13 -85.53 -30.56
C ILE A 30 38.95 -84.15 -31.24
N ASN A 31 37.77 -83.51 -31.21
CA ASN A 31 37.45 -82.26 -31.95
C ASN A 31 37.68 -81.02 -31.05
N PHE A 32 38.93 -80.62 -30.85
CA PHE A 32 39.34 -79.47 -30.05
C PHE A 32 38.73 -78.13 -30.53
N LEU A 33 38.49 -77.96 -31.82
CA LEU A 33 37.90 -76.71 -32.33
C LEU A 33 36.42 -76.54 -31.91
N LYS A 34 35.68 -77.66 -31.97
CA LYS A 34 34.25 -77.62 -31.55
C LYS A 34 34.15 -77.42 -30.02
N THR A 35 34.91 -78.15 -29.24
CA THR A 35 34.96 -77.96 -27.78
C THR A 35 35.31 -76.52 -27.38
N ARG A 36 36.24 -75.90 -28.08
CA ARG A 36 36.63 -74.55 -27.85
C ARG A 36 35.46 -73.57 -28.16
N ASN A 37 34.76 -73.74 -29.27
CA ASN A 37 33.61 -72.89 -29.62
C ASN A 37 32.45 -73.07 -28.64
N ASP A 38 32.18 -74.31 -28.22
CA ASP A 38 31.15 -74.60 -27.22
C ASP A 38 31.50 -74.01 -25.85
N TRP A 39 32.80 -74.06 -25.50
CA TRP A 39 33.29 -73.42 -24.27
C TRP A 39 33.16 -71.89 -24.33
N GLU A 40 33.53 -71.25 -25.47
CA GLU A 40 33.38 -69.80 -25.67
C GLU A 40 31.89 -69.39 -25.62
N SER A 41 31.00 -70.18 -26.23
CA SER A 41 29.54 -69.95 -26.21
C SER A 41 28.96 -70.11 -24.79
N ALA A 42 29.34 -71.18 -24.05
CA ALA A 42 28.89 -71.39 -22.70
C ALA A 42 29.41 -70.28 -21.73
N ASN A 43 30.65 -69.86 -21.91
CA ASN A 43 31.23 -68.78 -21.12
C ASN A 43 30.55 -67.45 -21.38
N LYS A 44 30.19 -67.17 -22.63
CA LYS A 44 29.37 -65.99 -23.01
C LYS A 44 27.98 -66.07 -22.38
N ALA A 45 27.30 -67.22 -22.48
CA ALA A 45 25.97 -67.38 -21.88
C ALA A 45 26.00 -67.18 -20.36
N ILE A 46 27.04 -67.67 -19.65
CA ILE A 46 27.26 -67.44 -18.21
C ILE A 46 27.46 -65.95 -17.95
N SER A 47 28.31 -65.27 -18.74
CA SER A 47 28.55 -63.83 -18.55
C SER A 47 27.28 -62.97 -18.77
N ASP A 48 26.48 -63.31 -19.80
CA ASP A 48 25.19 -62.62 -20.09
C ASP A 48 24.18 -62.86 -18.95
N ALA A 49 24.13 -64.10 -18.43
CA ALA A 49 23.30 -64.47 -17.29
C ALA A 49 23.71 -63.76 -15.99
N ASP A 50 25.02 -63.67 -15.69
CA ASP A 50 25.55 -62.94 -14.52
C ASP A 50 25.22 -61.44 -14.60
N SER A 51 25.38 -60.86 -15.77
CA SER A 51 24.97 -59.47 -16.02
C SER A 51 23.47 -59.26 -15.76
N THR A 52 22.63 -60.15 -16.29
CA THR A 52 21.18 -60.07 -16.10
C THR A 52 20.78 -60.28 -14.65
N LEU A 53 21.45 -61.19 -13.95
CA LEU A 53 21.24 -61.43 -12.51
C LEU A 53 21.60 -60.19 -11.65
N LYS A 54 22.72 -59.53 -11.97
CA LYS A 54 23.12 -58.26 -11.29
C LYS A 54 22.11 -57.17 -11.55
N GLU A 55 21.54 -57.04 -12.75
CA GLU A 55 20.48 -56.08 -13.03
C GLU A 55 19.19 -56.39 -12.25
N ILE A 56 18.84 -57.68 -12.15
CA ILE A 56 17.66 -58.11 -11.37
C ILE A 56 17.89 -57.80 -9.86
N GLN A 57 19.06 -58.11 -9.33
CA GLN A 57 19.40 -57.84 -7.93
C GLN A 57 19.39 -56.37 -7.61
N ALA A 58 19.99 -55.53 -8.48
CA ALA A 58 19.97 -54.07 -8.34
C ALA A 58 18.54 -53.51 -8.33
N GLY A 59 17.72 -53.98 -9.26
CA GLY A 59 16.32 -53.53 -9.31
C GLY A 59 15.45 -54.03 -8.14
N LEU A 60 15.72 -55.23 -7.62
CA LEU A 60 15.05 -55.72 -6.40
C LEU A 60 15.46 -54.89 -5.17
N ALA A 61 16.73 -54.52 -5.05
CA ALA A 61 17.18 -53.63 -4.01
C ALA A 61 16.52 -52.25 -4.07
N GLN A 62 16.42 -51.66 -5.27
CA GLN A 62 15.70 -50.40 -5.46
C GLN A 62 14.22 -50.49 -5.07
N LEU A 63 13.52 -51.55 -5.48
CA LEU A 63 12.13 -51.79 -5.09
C LEU A 63 11.96 -51.97 -3.58
N TYR A 64 12.88 -52.68 -2.95
CA TYR A 64 12.86 -52.86 -1.50
C TYR A 64 13.04 -51.51 -0.76
N ASP A 65 14.00 -50.72 -1.19
CA ASP A 65 14.25 -49.41 -0.58
C ASP A 65 13.06 -48.44 -0.82
N LEU A 66 12.48 -48.44 -2.01
CA LEU A 66 11.29 -47.66 -2.32
C LEU A 66 10.11 -48.07 -1.43
N ASN A 67 9.80 -49.38 -1.33
CA ASN A 67 8.75 -49.86 -0.44
C ASN A 67 8.98 -49.50 1.01
N LYS A 68 10.23 -49.51 1.48
CA LYS A 68 10.57 -49.07 2.84
C LYS A 68 10.31 -47.58 3.03
N GLN A 69 10.70 -46.75 2.07
CA GLN A 69 10.41 -45.29 2.08
C GLN A 69 8.91 -45.02 2.08
N HIS A 70 8.14 -45.69 1.20
CA HIS A 70 6.69 -45.56 1.14
C HIS A 70 6.04 -45.95 2.48
N LYS A 71 6.50 -47.00 3.13
CA LYS A 71 5.95 -47.41 4.43
C LYS A 71 6.22 -46.38 5.52
N LEU A 72 7.41 -45.80 5.57
CA LEU A 72 7.76 -44.76 6.56
C LEU A 72 6.93 -43.48 6.32
N ALA A 73 6.83 -43.03 5.04
CA ALA A 73 6.02 -41.87 4.68
C ALA A 73 4.53 -42.05 5.02
N LEU A 74 4.02 -43.27 4.76
CA LEU A 74 2.63 -43.60 5.12
C LEU A 74 2.40 -43.57 6.63
N GLU A 75 3.30 -44.12 7.45
CA GLU A 75 3.19 -44.09 8.91
C GLU A 75 3.17 -42.63 9.44
N GLU A 76 3.96 -41.75 8.85
CA GLU A 76 3.98 -40.32 9.21
C GLU A 76 2.68 -39.65 8.82
N LEU A 77 2.18 -39.90 7.61
CA LEU A 77 0.90 -39.35 7.12
C LEU A 77 -0.28 -39.86 7.94
N GLU A 78 -0.31 -41.14 8.31
CA GLU A 78 -1.36 -41.67 9.18
C GLU A 78 -1.40 -41.00 10.56
N LYS A 79 -0.21 -40.72 11.14
CA LYS A 79 -0.14 -39.97 12.40
C LYS A 79 -0.66 -38.54 12.24
N LYS A 80 -0.27 -37.91 11.13
CA LYS A 80 -0.76 -36.56 10.78
C LYS A 80 -2.27 -36.54 10.58
N TYR A 81 -2.82 -37.45 9.81
CA TYR A 81 -4.25 -37.62 9.57
C TYR A 81 -5.04 -37.81 10.88
N LYS A 82 -4.59 -38.70 11.77
CA LYS A 82 -5.23 -38.92 13.07
C LYS A 82 -5.30 -37.64 13.90
N ARG A 83 -4.18 -36.89 13.96
CA ARG A 83 -4.15 -35.61 14.65
C ARG A 83 -5.12 -34.60 14.05
N LEU A 84 -5.15 -34.47 12.71
CA LEU A 84 -6.05 -33.56 12.02
C LEU A 84 -7.52 -33.91 12.25
N ARG A 85 -7.83 -35.21 12.25
CA ARG A 85 -9.18 -35.72 12.57
C ARG A 85 -9.62 -35.38 13.99
N GLU A 86 -8.72 -35.60 14.98
CA GLU A 86 -8.97 -35.23 16.37
C GLU A 86 -9.18 -33.69 16.53
N ASP A 87 -8.37 -32.90 15.86
CA ASP A 87 -8.48 -31.42 15.89
C ASP A 87 -9.82 -30.95 15.28
N ILE A 88 -10.28 -31.54 14.17
CA ILE A 88 -11.59 -31.22 13.58
C ILE A 88 -12.73 -31.54 14.56
N LEU A 89 -12.67 -32.69 15.22
CA LEU A 89 -13.69 -33.08 16.18
C LEU A 89 -13.71 -32.20 17.42
N ASN A 90 -12.54 -31.88 17.96
CA ASN A 90 -12.39 -31.12 19.20
C ASN A 90 -12.67 -29.62 19.01
N LYS A 91 -12.37 -29.06 17.84
CA LYS A 91 -12.45 -27.62 17.52
C LYS A 91 -13.54 -27.30 16.50
N ASN A 92 -14.53 -28.18 16.33
CA ASN A 92 -15.59 -28.11 15.34
C ASN A 92 -16.20 -26.67 15.22
N GLN A 93 -16.58 -26.06 16.34
CA GLN A 93 -17.20 -24.73 16.36
C GLN A 93 -16.31 -23.62 15.77
N SER A 94 -14.98 -23.77 15.82
CA SER A 94 -14.04 -22.77 15.31
C SER A 94 -13.97 -22.72 13.79
N PHE A 95 -14.38 -23.78 13.09
CA PHE A 95 -14.41 -23.86 11.64
C PHE A 95 -15.69 -23.29 11.02
N GLY A 96 -16.73 -23.08 11.84
CA GLY A 96 -18.00 -22.53 11.40
C GLY A 96 -18.62 -23.31 10.22
N PRO A 97 -19.09 -22.62 9.17
CA PRO A 97 -19.77 -23.27 8.04
C PRO A 97 -18.85 -24.11 7.15
N SER A 98 -17.53 -24.10 7.38
CA SER A 98 -16.54 -24.84 6.57
C SER A 98 -16.43 -26.31 7.00
N ILE A 99 -16.98 -26.67 8.15
CA ILE A 99 -16.79 -27.98 8.77
C ILE A 99 -17.18 -29.14 7.85
N ASP A 100 -18.36 -29.06 7.19
CA ASP A 100 -18.85 -30.09 6.30
C ASP A 100 -17.87 -30.42 5.15
N ASN A 101 -17.24 -29.38 4.60
CA ASN A 101 -16.27 -29.54 3.51
C ASN A 101 -14.89 -29.99 4.00
N LEU A 102 -14.49 -29.63 5.22
CA LEU A 102 -13.27 -30.17 5.85
C LEU A 102 -13.44 -31.67 6.19
N GLU A 103 -14.61 -32.08 6.69
CA GLU A 103 -14.94 -33.50 6.94
C GLU A 103 -14.98 -34.31 5.64
N LYS A 104 -15.51 -33.72 4.56
CA LYS A 104 -15.45 -34.33 3.24
C LYS A 104 -14.01 -34.51 2.74
N MET A 105 -13.16 -33.49 2.85
CA MET A 105 -11.74 -33.62 2.51
C MET A 105 -11.06 -34.73 3.33
N LEU A 106 -11.41 -34.86 4.60
CA LEU A 106 -10.90 -35.89 5.48
C LEU A 106 -11.31 -37.28 5.01
N SER A 107 -12.57 -37.46 4.58
CA SER A 107 -13.08 -38.70 3.99
C SER A 107 -12.43 -39.03 2.64
N ASP A 108 -12.19 -38.02 1.80
CA ASP A 108 -11.50 -38.19 0.51
C ASP A 108 -10.04 -38.64 0.74
N ILE A 109 -9.35 -38.08 1.74
CA ILE A 109 -7.98 -38.50 2.15
C ILE A 109 -8.00 -39.95 2.65
N GLU A 110 -9.01 -40.36 3.44
CA GLU A 110 -9.16 -41.74 3.89
C GLU A 110 -9.31 -42.74 2.73
N GLY A 111 -10.11 -42.38 1.71
CA GLY A 111 -10.24 -43.16 0.47
C GLY A 111 -8.89 -43.28 -0.29
N THR A 112 -8.09 -42.21 -0.31
CA THR A 112 -6.75 -42.22 -0.94
C THR A 112 -5.76 -43.11 -0.18
N PHE A 113 -5.84 -43.21 1.16
CA PHE A 113 -5.08 -44.17 1.96
C PHE A 113 -5.41 -45.63 1.56
N ASP A 114 -6.69 -45.93 1.37
CA ASP A 114 -7.12 -47.24 0.95
C ASP A 114 -6.61 -47.60 -0.44
N GLU A 115 -6.65 -46.66 -1.38
CA GLU A 115 -6.13 -46.81 -2.74
C GLU A 115 -4.62 -47.09 -2.70
N PHE A 116 -3.83 -46.29 -1.97
CA PHE A 116 -2.41 -46.52 -1.78
C PHE A 116 -2.12 -47.90 -1.25
N THR A 117 -2.87 -48.35 -0.25
CA THR A 117 -2.72 -49.68 0.37
C THR A 117 -3.00 -50.81 -0.65
N GLN A 118 -3.97 -50.64 -1.51
CA GLN A 118 -4.31 -51.61 -2.57
C GLN A 118 -3.20 -51.68 -3.63
N LEU A 119 -2.70 -50.50 -4.11
CA LEU A 119 -1.59 -50.44 -5.08
C LEU A 119 -0.32 -51.06 -4.55
N THR A 120 0.00 -50.81 -3.29
CA THR A 120 1.19 -51.43 -2.64
C THR A 120 1.04 -52.95 -2.57
N LYS A 121 -0.16 -53.47 -2.26
CA LYS A 121 -0.45 -54.92 -2.22
C LYS A 121 -0.42 -55.57 -3.61
N SER A 122 -0.84 -54.81 -4.66
CA SER A 122 -0.82 -55.34 -6.04
C SER A 122 0.57 -55.31 -6.68
N GLY A 123 1.55 -54.67 -6.02
CA GLY A 123 2.92 -54.61 -6.49
C GLY A 123 3.14 -53.59 -7.59
N ASP A 124 2.37 -52.51 -7.64
CA ASP A 124 2.56 -51.38 -8.55
C ASP A 124 3.16 -50.18 -7.79
N PRO A 125 4.49 -50.10 -7.66
CA PRO A 125 5.13 -49.05 -6.89
C PRO A 125 5.10 -47.69 -7.56
N ASN A 126 4.95 -47.61 -8.91
CA ASN A 126 4.95 -46.33 -9.60
C ASN A 126 3.60 -45.61 -9.39
N SER A 127 2.48 -46.31 -9.54
CA SER A 127 1.16 -45.76 -9.23
C SER A 127 1.03 -45.45 -7.72
N ALA A 128 1.61 -46.24 -6.85
CA ALA A 128 1.67 -45.97 -5.42
C ALA A 128 2.42 -44.69 -5.07
N GLU A 129 3.53 -44.37 -5.77
CA GLU A 129 4.27 -43.11 -5.63
C GLU A 129 3.42 -41.88 -5.98
N GLU A 130 2.67 -41.95 -7.10
CA GLU A 130 1.74 -40.87 -7.50
C GLU A 130 0.66 -40.62 -6.46
N VAL A 131 0.01 -41.70 -5.98
CA VAL A 131 -1.02 -41.61 -4.95
C VAL A 131 -0.45 -41.10 -3.62
N LEU A 132 0.79 -41.47 -3.26
CA LEU A 132 1.46 -40.95 -2.06
C LEU A 132 1.72 -39.44 -2.17
N SER A 133 2.12 -38.97 -3.35
CA SER A 133 2.29 -37.52 -3.62
C SER A 133 0.98 -36.76 -3.46
N ASP A 134 -0.11 -37.28 -4.00
CA ASP A 134 -1.45 -36.69 -3.89
C ASP A 134 -1.94 -36.69 -2.44
N LEU A 135 -1.68 -37.75 -1.71
CA LEU A 135 -1.99 -37.90 -0.29
C LEU A 135 -1.26 -36.86 0.56
N ASN A 136 0.03 -36.66 0.33
CA ASN A 136 0.81 -35.61 0.96
C ASN A 136 0.22 -34.22 0.68
N SER A 137 0.00 -33.91 -0.60
CA SER A 137 -0.53 -32.61 -1.02
C SER A 137 -1.90 -32.33 -0.41
N SER A 138 -2.80 -33.30 -0.41
CA SER A 138 -4.14 -33.19 0.15
C SER A 138 -4.13 -33.01 1.67
N THR A 139 -3.24 -33.74 2.36
CA THR A 139 -3.07 -33.65 3.82
C THR A 139 -2.46 -32.30 4.22
N ASP A 140 -1.46 -31.80 3.50
CA ASP A 140 -0.86 -30.49 3.73
C ASP A 140 -1.87 -29.36 3.48
N LYS A 141 -2.68 -29.50 2.45
CA LYS A 141 -3.76 -28.55 2.14
C LYS A 141 -4.80 -28.50 3.25
N LEU A 142 -5.22 -29.68 3.74
CA LEU A 142 -6.16 -29.76 4.86
C LEU A 142 -5.56 -29.10 6.12
N GLU A 143 -4.30 -29.38 6.47
CA GLU A 143 -3.63 -28.77 7.62
C GLU A 143 -3.55 -27.25 7.49
N SER A 144 -3.22 -26.75 6.31
CA SER A 144 -3.21 -25.30 6.00
C SER A 144 -4.60 -24.68 6.22
N TYR A 145 -5.65 -25.32 5.75
CA TYR A 145 -7.03 -24.85 5.94
C TYR A 145 -7.43 -24.85 7.41
N MET A 146 -7.13 -25.90 8.14
CA MET A 146 -7.41 -26.02 9.57
C MET A 146 -6.69 -24.96 10.42
N THR A 147 -5.55 -24.48 9.98
CA THR A 147 -4.80 -23.42 10.65
C THR A 147 -5.37 -22.05 10.35
N ARG A 148 -5.82 -21.79 9.11
CA ARG A 148 -6.21 -20.46 8.63
C ARG A 148 -7.71 -20.16 8.85
N ILE A 149 -8.58 -21.15 8.64
CA ILE A 149 -10.04 -20.98 8.70
C ILE A 149 -10.53 -20.46 10.06
N PRO A 150 -10.11 -20.98 11.22
CA PRO A 150 -10.60 -20.52 12.51
C PRO A 150 -10.41 -19.01 12.73
N LYS A 151 -9.23 -18.51 12.37
CA LYS A 151 -8.91 -17.08 12.48
C LYS A 151 -9.79 -16.24 11.54
N LEU A 152 -9.91 -16.65 10.29
CA LEU A 152 -10.74 -15.95 9.29
C LEU A 152 -12.23 -15.97 9.69
N TYR A 153 -12.72 -17.09 10.18
CA TYR A 153 -14.09 -17.21 10.63
C TYR A 153 -14.38 -16.34 11.86
N GLN A 154 -13.48 -16.31 12.82
CA GLN A 154 -13.57 -15.41 13.99
C GLN A 154 -13.63 -13.94 13.57
N MET A 155 -12.76 -13.50 12.66
CA MET A 155 -12.78 -12.13 12.13
C MET A 155 -14.10 -11.81 11.42
N LEU A 156 -14.56 -12.69 10.54
CA LEU A 156 -15.78 -12.47 9.73
C LEU A 156 -17.08 -12.55 10.52
N SER A 157 -17.15 -13.46 11.51
CA SER A 157 -18.39 -13.74 12.25
C SER A 157 -18.56 -12.95 13.53
N LYS A 158 -17.45 -12.45 14.11
CA LYS A 158 -17.46 -11.76 15.40
C LYS A 158 -16.81 -10.39 15.31
N GLU A 159 -15.50 -10.32 15.09
CA GLU A 159 -14.74 -9.08 15.22
C GLU A 159 -15.27 -7.97 14.29
N PHE A 160 -15.38 -8.23 13.00
CA PHE A 160 -15.86 -7.22 12.04
C PHE A 160 -17.34 -6.90 12.22
N VAL A 161 -18.14 -7.88 12.66
CA VAL A 161 -19.57 -7.64 12.95
C VAL A 161 -19.72 -6.67 14.13
N GLU A 162 -18.94 -6.87 15.20
CA GLU A 162 -18.92 -6.00 16.37
C GLU A 162 -18.41 -4.59 15.99
N GLN A 163 -17.30 -4.49 15.25
CA GLN A 163 -16.74 -3.21 14.79
C GLN A 163 -17.73 -2.43 13.90
N VAL A 164 -18.37 -3.10 12.95
CA VAL A 164 -19.38 -2.46 12.09
C VAL A 164 -20.60 -1.99 12.88
N ALA A 165 -21.00 -2.73 13.92
CA ALA A 165 -22.10 -2.32 14.81
C ALA A 165 -21.72 -1.10 15.66
N GLU A 166 -20.48 -1.06 16.16
CA GLU A 166 -19.93 0.08 16.89
C GLU A 166 -19.87 1.34 16.00
N ILE A 167 -19.31 1.21 14.77
CA ILE A 167 -19.26 2.28 13.77
C ILE A 167 -20.66 2.83 13.49
N GLU A 168 -21.65 1.94 13.26
CA GLU A 168 -23.03 2.35 12.99
C GLU A 168 -23.64 3.10 14.17
N SER A 169 -23.38 2.65 15.39
CA SER A 169 -23.83 3.33 16.60
C SER A 169 -23.20 4.70 16.76
N GLY A 170 -21.87 4.77 16.62
CA GLY A 170 -21.11 6.03 16.67
C GLY A 170 -21.53 7.03 15.59
N TYR A 171 -21.74 6.56 14.37
CA TYR A 171 -22.24 7.39 13.27
C TYR A 171 -23.62 7.97 13.58
N LYS A 172 -24.57 7.15 14.11
CA LYS A 172 -25.90 7.63 14.50
C LYS A 172 -25.86 8.66 15.62
N GLU A 173 -25.00 8.44 16.61
CA GLU A 173 -24.82 9.37 17.71
C GLU A 173 -24.24 10.72 17.23
N LEU A 174 -23.24 10.70 16.37
CA LEU A 174 -22.65 11.92 15.80
C LEU A 174 -23.65 12.64 14.89
N LYS A 175 -24.43 11.92 14.09
CA LYS A 175 -25.52 12.52 13.30
C LYS A 175 -26.57 13.22 14.18
N ALA A 176 -26.95 12.61 15.29
CA ALA A 176 -27.86 13.24 16.26
C ALA A 176 -27.27 14.50 16.88
N LYS A 177 -25.94 14.60 17.01
CA LYS A 177 -25.19 15.80 17.45
C LYS A 177 -24.87 16.79 16.32
N GLN A 178 -25.50 16.65 15.15
CA GLN A 178 -25.34 17.50 13.96
C GLN A 178 -23.93 17.47 13.35
N TYR A 179 -23.23 16.34 13.44
CA TYR A 179 -22.05 16.11 12.62
C TYR A 179 -22.45 15.66 11.23
N ASN A 180 -21.77 16.17 10.22
CA ASN A 180 -21.92 15.73 8.85
C ASN A 180 -20.59 15.17 8.33
N PHE A 181 -20.67 14.24 7.39
CA PHE A 181 -19.52 13.57 6.83
C PHE A 181 -19.35 13.94 5.35
N PRO A 182 -18.11 14.04 4.86
CA PRO A 182 -17.87 14.24 3.43
C PRO A 182 -18.52 13.09 2.65
N ASN A 183 -19.30 13.41 1.62
CA ASN A 183 -20.02 12.43 0.80
C ASN A 183 -20.86 11.45 1.63
N ASP A 184 -22.09 11.77 1.92
CA ASP A 184 -23.02 11.03 2.81
C ASP A 184 -23.31 9.54 2.39
N LYS A 185 -22.23 8.82 2.00
CA LYS A 185 -22.23 7.40 1.61
C LYS A 185 -21.90 6.45 2.76
N PHE A 186 -21.87 6.97 3.99
CA PHE A 186 -21.46 6.18 5.16
C PHE A 186 -22.35 4.94 5.36
N ASN A 187 -23.68 5.12 5.23
CA ASN A 187 -24.64 4.03 5.31
C ASN A 187 -24.48 3.00 4.17
N GLU A 188 -24.13 3.46 2.96
CA GLU A 188 -23.86 2.56 1.82
C GLU A 188 -22.59 1.76 2.07
N ASN A 189 -21.55 2.37 2.65
CA ASN A 189 -20.32 1.70 3.02
C ASN A 189 -20.54 0.63 4.10
N ILE A 190 -21.30 0.93 5.17
CA ILE A 190 -21.67 -0.02 6.20
C ILE A 190 -22.42 -1.22 5.60
N LYS A 191 -23.42 -0.95 4.74
CA LYS A 191 -24.18 -2.00 4.05
C LYS A 191 -23.26 -2.84 3.17
N GLY A 192 -22.40 -2.20 2.39
CA GLY A 192 -21.45 -2.88 1.52
C GLY A 192 -20.48 -3.80 2.29
N VAL A 193 -19.99 -3.37 3.46
CA VAL A 193 -19.16 -4.23 4.33
C VAL A 193 -19.97 -5.41 4.85
N ARG A 194 -21.20 -5.22 5.34
CA ARG A 194 -22.08 -6.31 5.80
C ARG A 194 -22.36 -7.35 4.71
N ASP A 195 -22.59 -6.89 3.49
CA ASP A 195 -22.82 -7.80 2.35
C ASP A 195 -21.54 -8.58 2.01
N GLN A 196 -20.37 -7.92 2.07
CA GLN A 196 -19.08 -8.59 1.90
C GLN A 196 -18.80 -9.62 3.00
N LEU A 197 -19.15 -9.36 4.26
CA LEU A 197 -19.02 -10.34 5.34
C LEU A 197 -19.83 -11.62 5.04
N LYS A 198 -21.07 -11.48 4.59
CA LYS A 198 -21.92 -12.62 4.21
C LYS A 198 -21.34 -13.41 3.04
N VAL A 199 -20.91 -12.71 1.98
CA VAL A 199 -20.31 -13.33 0.80
C VAL A 199 -19.04 -14.10 1.17
N ASN A 200 -18.16 -13.51 1.98
CA ASN A 200 -16.91 -14.14 2.36
C ASN A 200 -17.12 -15.31 3.34
N THR A 201 -18.12 -15.25 4.21
CA THR A 201 -18.51 -16.40 5.04
C THR A 201 -18.98 -17.57 4.17
N ASN A 202 -19.73 -17.30 3.09
CA ASN A 202 -20.14 -18.34 2.14
C ASN A 202 -18.97 -18.90 1.34
N LYS A 203 -18.00 -18.06 0.93
CA LYS A 203 -16.75 -18.50 0.28
C LYS A 203 -15.89 -19.35 1.21
N LEU A 204 -15.89 -19.03 2.50
CA LEU A 204 -15.19 -19.83 3.49
C LEU A 204 -15.81 -21.23 3.59
N LYS A 205 -17.13 -21.34 3.48
CA LYS A 205 -17.83 -22.63 3.40
C LYS A 205 -17.32 -23.49 2.23
N THR A 206 -17.07 -22.88 1.06
CA THR A 206 -16.55 -23.57 -0.14
C THR A 206 -15.02 -23.74 -0.15
N LEU A 207 -14.35 -23.43 0.96
CA LEU A 207 -12.91 -23.54 1.14
C LEU A 207 -12.07 -22.64 0.19
N GLU A 208 -12.62 -21.52 -0.25
CA GLU A 208 -11.91 -20.50 -1.03
C GLU A 208 -11.01 -19.60 -0.14
N VAL A 209 -10.18 -20.23 0.69
CA VAL A 209 -9.45 -19.58 1.80
C VAL A 209 -8.59 -18.41 1.34
N ASP A 210 -7.86 -18.53 0.22
CA ASP A 210 -6.99 -17.47 -0.30
C ASP A 210 -7.77 -16.24 -0.76
N SER A 211 -8.94 -16.45 -1.37
CA SER A 211 -9.86 -15.39 -1.79
C SER A 211 -10.40 -14.64 -0.56
N VAL A 212 -10.81 -15.39 0.47
CA VAL A 212 -11.33 -14.85 1.73
C VAL A 212 -10.26 -14.06 2.49
N GLU A 213 -9.03 -14.54 2.54
CA GLU A 213 -7.93 -13.85 3.21
C GLU A 213 -7.63 -12.47 2.60
N LYS A 214 -7.62 -12.39 1.27
CA LYS A 214 -7.48 -11.12 0.56
C LYS A 214 -8.67 -10.18 0.83
N ALA A 215 -9.88 -10.73 0.78
CA ALA A 215 -11.09 -9.96 1.05
C ALA A 215 -11.15 -9.45 2.50
N THR A 216 -10.68 -10.25 3.46
CA THR A 216 -10.62 -9.89 4.88
C THR A 216 -9.72 -8.67 5.12
N LYS A 217 -8.57 -8.59 4.44
CA LYS A 217 -7.70 -7.39 4.48
C LYS A 217 -8.42 -6.15 3.95
N ASN A 218 -9.07 -6.27 2.79
CA ASN A 218 -9.83 -5.14 2.23
C ASN A 218 -11.01 -4.70 3.12
N ILE A 219 -11.64 -5.63 3.83
CA ILE A 219 -12.71 -5.31 4.79
C ILE A 219 -12.11 -4.56 5.99
N ALA A 220 -10.97 -5.01 6.52
CA ALA A 220 -10.27 -4.33 7.60
C ALA A 220 -9.92 -2.89 7.23
N ASP A 221 -9.27 -2.69 6.07
CA ASP A 221 -8.92 -1.34 5.56
C ASP A 221 -10.16 -0.43 5.48
N ARG A 222 -11.30 -0.95 4.99
CA ARG A 222 -12.54 -0.17 4.91
C ARG A 222 -13.16 0.15 6.27
N ILE A 223 -13.02 -0.75 7.24
CA ILE A 223 -13.45 -0.52 8.63
C ILE A 223 -12.58 0.58 9.26
N ASP A 224 -11.26 0.49 9.07
CA ASP A 224 -10.30 1.49 9.55
C ASP A 224 -10.57 2.88 8.93
N ASP A 225 -10.83 2.95 7.62
CA ASP A 225 -11.22 4.20 6.93
C ASP A 225 -12.49 4.82 7.54
N MET A 226 -13.46 4.00 7.96
CA MET A 226 -14.69 4.48 8.60
C MET A 226 -14.43 4.97 10.02
N TYR A 227 -13.60 4.29 10.81
CA TYR A 227 -13.16 4.79 12.12
C TYR A 227 -12.41 6.10 12.01
N ASP A 228 -11.47 6.18 11.07
CA ASP A 228 -10.69 7.39 10.80
C ASP A 228 -11.58 8.57 10.40
N ALA A 229 -12.61 8.34 9.61
CA ALA A 229 -13.55 9.38 9.22
C ALA A 229 -14.35 9.91 10.42
N ILE A 230 -14.81 9.01 11.32
CA ILE A 230 -15.49 9.38 12.56
C ILE A 230 -14.55 10.18 13.48
N ASP A 231 -13.35 9.69 13.68
CA ASP A 231 -12.35 10.32 14.58
C ASP A 231 -11.93 11.71 14.07
N LYS A 232 -11.72 11.85 12.76
CA LYS A 232 -11.41 13.14 12.12
C LYS A 232 -12.51 14.18 12.35
N GLU A 233 -13.77 13.81 12.14
CA GLU A 233 -14.89 14.72 12.37
C GLU A 233 -15.03 15.07 13.85
N TYR A 234 -14.91 14.09 14.74
CA TYR A 234 -15.01 14.31 16.18
C TYR A 234 -13.92 15.25 16.71
N LYS A 235 -12.66 15.06 16.29
CA LYS A 235 -11.52 15.90 16.67
C LYS A 235 -11.56 17.28 16.02
N ALA A 236 -12.08 17.39 14.81
CA ALA A 236 -12.11 18.65 14.08
C ALA A 236 -13.06 19.71 14.72
N ARG A 237 -14.20 19.30 15.26
CA ARG A 237 -15.20 20.23 15.80
C ARG A 237 -14.65 21.18 16.86
N PRO A 238 -14.04 20.73 17.97
CA PRO A 238 -13.53 21.65 19.00
C PRO A 238 -12.42 22.56 18.47
N GLU A 239 -11.59 22.10 17.54
CA GLU A 239 -10.59 22.93 16.87
C GLU A 239 -11.24 24.02 16.04
N VAL A 240 -12.25 23.68 15.24
CA VAL A 240 -12.99 24.62 14.40
C VAL A 240 -13.70 25.67 15.23
N GLU A 241 -14.41 25.27 16.28
CA GLU A 241 -15.11 26.19 17.18
C GLU A 241 -14.15 27.19 17.84
N LYS A 242 -12.98 26.71 18.30
CA LYS A 242 -11.92 27.56 18.84
C LYS A 242 -11.33 28.51 17.80
N ASN A 243 -10.99 28.01 16.64
CA ASN A 243 -10.31 28.77 15.60
C ASN A 243 -11.22 29.77 14.91
N THR A 244 -12.52 29.53 14.85
CA THR A 244 -13.49 30.43 14.19
C THR A 244 -13.39 31.85 14.77
N LYS A 245 -13.37 32.00 16.10
CA LYS A 245 -13.24 33.31 16.72
C LYS A 245 -11.90 33.99 16.39
N VAL A 246 -10.80 33.22 16.49
CA VAL A 246 -9.44 33.72 16.22
C VAL A 246 -9.30 34.19 14.76
N ILE A 247 -9.86 33.42 13.82
CA ILE A 247 -9.80 33.76 12.40
C ILE A 247 -10.64 35.00 12.10
N GLY A 248 -11.82 35.13 12.70
CA GLY A 248 -12.64 36.35 12.56
C GLY A 248 -11.88 37.59 12.99
N GLU A 249 -11.28 37.57 14.20
CA GLU A 249 -10.46 38.69 14.71
C GLU A 249 -9.23 38.94 13.82
N TYR A 250 -8.63 37.90 13.26
CA TYR A 250 -7.45 38.00 12.40
C TYR A 250 -7.80 38.61 11.03
N ILE A 251 -8.94 38.24 10.45
CA ILE A 251 -9.46 38.85 9.21
C ILE A 251 -9.66 40.36 9.41
N GLU A 252 -10.34 40.77 10.48
CA GLU A 252 -10.55 42.17 10.82
C GLU A 252 -9.23 42.94 10.96
N HIS A 253 -8.27 42.34 11.65
CA HIS A 253 -6.93 42.93 11.86
C HIS A 253 -6.22 43.16 10.52
N VAL A 254 -6.13 42.12 9.66
CA VAL A 254 -5.44 42.20 8.36
C VAL A 254 -6.16 43.17 7.42
N ARG A 255 -7.51 43.21 7.46
CA ARG A 255 -8.31 44.15 6.69
C ARG A 255 -8.05 45.59 7.08
N LYS A 256 -8.00 45.88 8.39
CA LYS A 256 -7.66 47.18 8.93
C LYS A 256 -6.28 47.61 8.49
N GLN A 257 -5.31 46.75 8.58
CA GLN A 257 -3.93 47.01 8.09
C GLN A 257 -3.93 47.31 6.59
N ASN A 258 -4.73 46.60 5.78
CA ASN A 258 -4.81 46.84 4.35
C ASN A 258 -5.41 48.23 4.05
N SER A 259 -6.48 48.61 4.74
CA SER A 259 -7.09 49.94 4.61
C SER A 259 -6.15 51.07 5.02
N ASP A 260 -5.40 50.88 6.11
CA ASP A 260 -4.40 51.85 6.55
C ASP A 260 -3.23 51.98 5.53
N LEU A 261 -2.83 50.87 4.94
CA LEU A 261 -1.80 50.84 3.90
C LEU A 261 -2.30 51.54 2.61
N GLN A 262 -3.53 51.27 2.21
CA GLN A 262 -4.17 51.94 1.06
C GLN A 262 -4.21 53.45 1.23
N LEU A 263 -4.69 53.93 2.39
CA LEU A 263 -4.74 55.36 2.69
C LEU A 263 -3.35 56.04 2.64
N ARG A 264 -2.33 55.34 3.14
CA ARG A 264 -0.92 55.83 3.03
C ARG A 264 -0.45 55.89 1.59
N LEU A 265 -0.72 54.84 0.78
CA LEU A 265 -0.37 54.80 -0.64
C LEU A 265 -1.06 55.91 -1.42
N GLU A 266 -2.36 56.12 -1.19
CA GLU A 266 -3.12 57.22 -1.83
C GLU A 266 -2.59 58.60 -1.44
N THR A 267 -2.22 58.81 -0.18
CA THR A 267 -1.65 60.06 0.29
C THR A 267 -0.25 60.30 -0.36
N LEU A 268 0.55 59.24 -0.46
CA LEU A 268 1.87 59.33 -1.07
C LEU A 268 1.81 59.53 -2.59
N SER A 269 0.82 58.94 -3.28
CA SER A 269 0.64 59.09 -4.73
C SER A 269 0.36 60.53 -5.18
N LYS A 270 -0.18 61.38 -4.27
CA LYS A 270 -0.38 62.80 -4.54
C LYS A 270 0.90 63.63 -4.62
N GLY A 271 1.95 63.19 -3.91
CA GLY A 271 3.22 63.91 -3.84
C GLY A 271 4.38 63.18 -4.53
N TYR A 272 4.29 61.90 -4.72
CA TYR A 272 5.37 61.06 -5.24
C TYR A 272 4.86 60.11 -6.32
N VAL A 273 5.71 59.73 -7.26
CA VAL A 273 5.42 58.67 -8.21
C VAL A 273 5.75 57.36 -7.54
N LEU A 274 4.69 56.69 -7.07
CA LEU A 274 4.81 55.33 -6.54
C LEU A 274 5.00 54.34 -7.69
N ASN A 275 5.69 53.27 -7.40
CA ASN A 275 5.74 52.13 -8.30
C ASN A 275 4.31 51.52 -8.38
N HIS A 276 3.74 51.35 -9.60
CA HIS A 276 2.39 50.78 -9.75
C HIS A 276 2.23 49.42 -9.07
N GLN A 277 3.33 48.75 -8.78
CA GLN A 277 3.36 47.43 -8.14
C GLN A 277 2.90 47.45 -6.67
N GLU A 278 3.16 48.51 -5.90
CA GLU A 278 2.66 48.63 -4.51
C GLU A 278 1.14 48.81 -4.44
N ILE A 279 0.58 49.56 -5.38
CA ILE A 279 -0.87 49.79 -5.47
C ILE A 279 -1.56 48.50 -5.92
N GLU A 280 -0.99 47.82 -6.92
CA GLU A 280 -1.52 46.55 -7.45
C GLU A 280 -1.49 45.46 -6.38
N ASN A 281 -0.38 45.32 -5.66
CA ASN A 281 -0.27 44.36 -4.54
C ASN A 281 -1.34 44.63 -3.47
N ASN A 282 -1.59 45.90 -3.11
CA ASN A 282 -2.62 46.24 -2.13
C ASN A 282 -4.03 45.84 -2.60
N HIS A 283 -4.34 46.00 -3.90
CA HIS A 283 -5.58 45.49 -4.49
C HIS A 283 -5.67 43.94 -4.46
N GLN A 284 -4.56 43.27 -4.73
CA GLN A 284 -4.51 41.81 -4.63
C GLN A 284 -4.75 41.33 -3.20
N TYR A 285 -4.18 42.00 -2.19
CA TYR A 285 -4.46 41.69 -0.79
C TYR A 285 -5.96 41.89 -0.47
N ASP A 286 -6.58 42.95 -0.94
CA ASP A 286 -8.01 43.15 -0.70
C ASP A 286 -8.89 42.06 -1.32
N GLN A 287 -8.57 41.60 -2.53
CA GLN A 287 -9.26 40.50 -3.20
C GLN A 287 -9.06 39.18 -2.42
N GLN A 288 -7.84 38.91 -1.96
CA GLN A 288 -7.55 37.71 -1.17
C GLN A 288 -8.28 37.72 0.17
N ILE A 289 -8.27 38.85 0.89
CA ILE A 289 -9.01 39.04 2.15
C ILE A 289 -10.50 38.83 1.93
N SER A 290 -11.07 39.43 0.87
CA SER A 290 -12.49 39.27 0.56
C SER A 290 -12.87 37.82 0.21
N THR A 291 -11.98 37.10 -0.45
CA THR A 291 -12.16 35.67 -0.72
C THR A 291 -12.14 34.83 0.57
N ILE A 292 -11.24 35.16 1.49
CA ILE A 292 -11.15 34.51 2.80
C ILE A 292 -12.40 34.80 3.64
N GLU A 293 -12.87 36.04 3.66
CA GLU A 293 -14.10 36.44 4.38
C GLU A 293 -15.32 35.68 3.87
N LYS A 294 -15.45 35.52 2.58
CA LYS A 294 -16.54 34.74 1.98
C LYS A 294 -16.49 33.29 2.48
N LYS A 295 -15.33 32.65 2.38
CA LYS A 295 -15.15 31.26 2.87
C LYS A 295 -15.42 31.14 4.38
N TYR A 296 -14.97 32.13 5.17
CA TYR A 296 -15.25 32.20 6.60
C TYR A 296 -16.74 32.33 6.89
N SER A 297 -17.43 33.24 6.21
CA SER A 297 -18.88 33.40 6.32
C SER A 297 -19.65 32.14 5.93
N ASP A 298 -19.26 31.49 4.84
CA ASP A 298 -19.85 30.21 4.39
C ASP A 298 -19.68 29.13 5.46
N ALA A 299 -18.49 29.02 6.08
CA ALA A 299 -18.21 28.07 7.14
C ALA A 299 -19.06 28.35 8.41
N VAL A 300 -19.16 29.61 8.83
CA VAL A 300 -20.00 30.02 9.98
C VAL A 300 -21.47 29.70 9.72
N ASN A 301 -21.96 30.03 8.53
CA ASN A 301 -23.34 29.72 8.11
C ASN A 301 -23.59 28.21 8.08
N ALA A 302 -22.65 27.42 7.59
CA ALA A 302 -22.75 25.94 7.61
C ALA A 302 -22.84 25.38 9.01
N MET A 303 -22.06 25.93 9.97
CA MET A 303 -22.10 25.53 11.38
C MET A 303 -23.46 25.90 12.03
N GLN A 304 -23.97 27.11 11.79
CA GLN A 304 -25.25 27.56 12.34
C GLN A 304 -26.44 26.74 11.79
N ASN A 305 -26.37 26.33 10.53
CA ASN A 305 -27.42 25.55 9.88
C ASN A 305 -27.30 24.03 10.11
N GLY A 306 -26.33 23.57 10.92
CA GLY A 306 -26.12 22.15 11.18
C GLY A 306 -25.66 21.33 9.95
N LYS A 307 -25.10 22.00 8.94
CA LYS A 307 -24.58 21.39 7.68
C LYS A 307 -23.06 21.36 7.62
N ALA A 308 -22.38 21.69 8.71
CA ALA A 308 -20.93 21.76 8.76
C ALA A 308 -20.29 20.36 8.65
N VAL A 309 -19.32 20.24 7.75
CA VAL A 309 -18.34 19.14 7.73
C VAL A 309 -17.08 19.67 8.39
N PHE A 310 -16.90 19.34 9.67
CA PHE A 310 -15.87 19.98 10.50
C PHE A 310 -14.45 19.68 10.03
N SER A 311 -14.19 18.50 9.49
CA SER A 311 -12.86 18.14 8.94
C SER A 311 -12.50 19.03 7.74
N SER A 312 -13.45 19.33 6.86
CA SER A 312 -13.24 20.23 5.72
C SER A 312 -13.02 21.66 6.17
N ILE A 313 -13.88 22.14 7.10
CA ILE A 313 -13.75 23.49 7.64
C ILE A 313 -12.42 23.68 8.35
N ASN A 314 -11.95 22.68 9.11
CA ASN A 314 -10.64 22.75 9.78
C ASN A 314 -9.47 22.88 8.78
N ALA A 315 -9.53 22.15 7.67
CA ALA A 315 -8.53 22.26 6.60
C ALA A 315 -8.56 23.67 5.97
N ASP A 316 -9.76 24.19 5.68
CA ASP A 316 -9.95 25.55 5.16
C ASP A 316 -9.45 26.62 6.14
N GLN A 317 -9.74 26.48 7.44
CA GLN A 317 -9.27 27.38 8.49
C GLN A 317 -7.75 27.42 8.57
N LYS A 318 -7.08 26.27 8.52
CA LYS A 318 -5.62 26.20 8.49
C LYS A 318 -5.04 26.93 7.27
N GLN A 319 -5.68 26.76 6.11
CA GLN A 319 -5.26 27.47 4.90
C GLN A 319 -5.53 28.98 4.99
N MET A 320 -6.68 29.41 5.55
CA MET A 320 -6.98 30.82 5.80
C MET A 320 -5.94 31.47 6.71
N MET A 321 -5.61 30.85 7.83
CA MET A 321 -4.59 31.36 8.76
C MET A 321 -3.22 31.50 8.09
N LYS A 322 -2.83 30.53 7.28
CA LYS A 322 -1.57 30.59 6.52
C LYS A 322 -1.56 31.75 5.52
N THR A 323 -2.64 31.92 4.76
CA THR A 323 -2.73 32.99 3.77
C THR A 323 -2.79 34.38 4.43
N LEU A 324 -3.57 34.53 5.53
CA LEU A 324 -3.61 35.77 6.30
C LEU A 324 -2.23 36.14 6.87
N GLY A 325 -1.49 35.16 7.38
CA GLY A 325 -0.10 35.39 7.87
C GLY A 325 0.85 35.84 6.76
N GLN A 326 0.69 35.32 5.57
CA GLN A 326 1.47 35.76 4.40
C GLN A 326 1.13 37.22 4.03
N ILE A 327 -0.16 37.54 3.92
CA ILE A 327 -0.63 38.90 3.61
C ILE A 327 -0.12 39.89 4.67
N GLU A 328 -0.26 39.56 5.95
CA GLU A 328 0.22 40.41 7.06
C GLU A 328 1.74 40.68 6.97
N SER A 329 2.52 39.64 6.68
CA SER A 329 3.99 39.77 6.53
C SER A 329 4.35 40.69 5.35
N GLU A 330 3.68 40.54 4.22
CA GLU A 330 3.88 41.38 3.05
C GLU A 330 3.44 42.83 3.28
N GLN A 331 2.30 43.04 3.93
CA GLN A 331 1.82 44.37 4.35
C GLN A 331 2.82 45.07 5.30
N LYS A 332 3.35 44.35 6.29
CA LYS A 332 4.39 44.87 7.19
C LYS A 332 5.67 45.25 6.44
N THR A 333 6.06 44.45 5.48
CA THR A 333 7.24 44.71 4.63
C THR A 333 7.02 45.97 3.78
N CYS A 334 5.88 46.06 3.10
CA CYS A 334 5.51 47.24 2.32
C CYS A 334 5.44 48.49 3.19
N SER A 335 4.77 48.46 4.34
CA SER A 335 4.69 49.56 5.30
C SER A 335 6.07 50.03 5.80
N SER A 336 6.98 49.08 6.07
CA SER A 336 8.35 49.38 6.48
C SER A 336 9.15 50.07 5.36
N GLN A 337 8.99 49.59 4.13
CA GLN A 337 9.63 50.19 2.95
C GLN A 337 9.14 51.63 2.71
N LEU A 338 7.84 51.84 2.78
CA LEU A 338 7.21 53.16 2.69
C LEU A 338 7.71 54.11 3.80
N SER A 339 7.80 53.61 5.03
CA SER A 339 8.32 54.43 6.15
C SER A 339 9.77 54.81 5.99
N LYS A 340 10.62 53.89 5.49
CA LYS A 340 12.04 54.20 5.15
C LYS A 340 12.13 55.21 4.02
N PHE A 341 11.27 55.07 2.99
CA PHE A 341 11.18 56.00 1.88
C PHE A 341 10.84 57.39 2.36
N LEU A 342 9.79 57.55 3.18
CA LEU A 342 9.37 58.84 3.74
C LEU A 342 10.48 59.51 4.59
N LYS A 343 11.15 58.75 5.44
CA LYS A 343 12.25 59.26 6.24
C LYS A 343 13.38 59.77 5.36
N ARG A 344 13.70 59.04 4.29
CA ARG A 344 14.78 59.41 3.35
C ARG A 344 14.38 60.63 2.52
N SER A 345 13.13 60.71 2.09
CA SER A 345 12.58 61.88 1.37
C SER A 345 12.64 63.15 2.25
N ARG A 346 12.18 63.09 3.51
CA ARG A 346 12.24 64.23 4.45
C ARG A 346 13.67 64.71 4.70
N LEU A 347 14.63 63.79 4.86
CA LEU A 347 16.02 64.13 5.02
C LEU A 347 16.57 64.87 3.78
N LEU A 348 16.19 64.43 2.59
CA LEU A 348 16.55 65.10 1.35
C LEU A 348 15.92 66.48 1.26
N GLU A 349 14.66 66.62 1.61
CA GLU A 349 13.94 67.91 1.62
C GLU A 349 14.61 68.90 2.62
N MET A 350 15.00 68.45 3.82
CA MET A 350 15.66 69.32 4.80
C MET A 350 17.08 69.72 4.37
N HIS A 351 17.78 68.88 3.69
CA HIS A 351 19.15 69.18 3.24
C HIS A 351 19.23 69.80 1.84
N TRP A 352 18.09 69.82 1.12
CA TRP A 352 18.01 70.34 -0.26
C TRP A 352 18.51 71.75 -0.43
N PRO A 353 18.16 72.72 0.42
CA PRO A 353 18.69 74.10 0.30
C PRO A 353 20.21 74.18 0.47
N SER A 354 20.76 73.38 1.41
CA SER A 354 22.22 73.33 1.67
C SER A 354 22.97 72.59 0.58
N LEU A 355 22.34 71.61 -0.09
CA LEU A 355 22.91 70.89 -1.22
C LEU A 355 22.95 71.73 -2.47
N ILE A 356 21.89 72.50 -2.76
CA ILE A 356 21.87 73.45 -3.87
C ILE A 356 22.98 74.51 -3.68
N TRP A 357 23.06 75.13 -2.52
CA TRP A 357 24.12 76.12 -2.22
C TRP A 357 25.55 75.56 -2.38
N ARG A 358 25.77 74.27 -1.98
CA ARG A 358 27.04 73.56 -2.18
C ARG A 358 27.29 73.23 -3.64
N CYS A 359 26.29 73.01 -4.45
CA CYS A 359 26.42 72.69 -5.87
C CYS A 359 26.70 73.96 -6.72
N GLU A 360 26.08 75.06 -6.39
CA GLU A 360 26.30 76.37 -7.02
C GLU A 360 27.77 76.84 -6.84
N THR A 361 28.37 76.37 -5.73
CA THR A 361 29.79 76.70 -5.42
C THR A 361 30.81 75.75 -6.00
N ARG A 362 30.45 74.59 -6.55
CA ARG A 362 31.44 73.52 -6.88
C ARG A 362 31.39 72.86 -8.25
N ASN A 363 30.53 73.18 -9.15
CA ASN A 363 30.51 72.71 -10.55
C ASN A 363 29.17 72.04 -10.97
N ALA A 364 28.67 72.36 -12.17
CA ALA A 364 27.40 71.88 -12.76
C ALA A 364 27.29 70.38 -12.92
N ALA A 365 28.35 69.60 -12.97
CA ALA A 365 28.34 68.13 -13.06
C ALA A 365 27.75 67.45 -11.83
N LEU A 366 27.95 68.02 -10.62
CA LEU A 366 27.40 67.45 -9.38
C LEU A 366 25.87 67.63 -9.29
N ILE A 367 25.36 68.70 -9.86
CA ILE A 367 23.90 68.98 -9.92
C ILE A 367 23.19 67.88 -10.73
N ILE A 368 23.77 67.47 -11.84
CA ILE A 368 23.22 66.41 -12.70
C ILE A 368 23.18 65.07 -12.00
N ILE A 369 24.19 64.69 -11.22
CA ILE A 369 24.24 63.45 -10.46
C ILE A 369 23.22 63.45 -9.32
N ILE A 370 23.13 64.58 -8.57
CA ILE A 370 22.16 64.73 -7.48
C ILE A 370 20.71 64.73 -8.01
N CYS A 371 20.45 65.42 -9.11
CA CYS A 371 19.14 65.43 -9.76
C CYS A 371 18.78 64.04 -10.33
N ARG A 372 19.74 63.29 -10.83
CA ARG A 372 19.54 61.91 -11.30
C ARG A 372 19.22 60.97 -10.15
N ASP A 373 19.94 61.03 -9.03
CA ASP A 373 19.66 60.23 -7.85
C ASP A 373 18.35 60.62 -7.18
N TYR A 374 18.01 61.90 -7.09
CA TYR A 374 16.73 62.39 -6.59
C TYR A 374 15.55 61.92 -7.48
N ARG A 375 15.69 61.93 -8.81
CA ARG A 375 14.73 61.42 -9.76
C ARG A 375 14.54 59.89 -9.62
N THR A 376 15.61 59.16 -9.35
CA THR A 376 15.59 57.72 -9.14
C THR A 376 14.93 57.37 -7.79
N ILE A 377 15.15 58.21 -6.77
CA ILE A 377 14.60 57.96 -5.41
C ILE A 377 13.15 58.43 -5.29
N THR A 378 12.76 59.56 -5.91
CA THR A 378 11.42 60.14 -5.73
C THR A 378 10.50 59.97 -6.94
N LYS A 379 11.06 59.65 -8.14
CA LYS A 379 10.27 59.58 -9.42
C LYS A 379 9.28 60.72 -9.50
N MET A 380 9.74 61.99 -9.25
CA MET A 380 8.87 63.13 -9.19
C MET A 380 8.11 63.36 -10.51
N HIS A 381 6.78 63.44 -10.43
CA HIS A 381 5.86 63.63 -11.55
C HIS A 381 5.55 65.09 -11.82
N SER A 382 6.29 66.05 -11.35
CA SER A 382 6.03 67.42 -11.69
C SER A 382 7.13 68.03 -12.59
N PRO A 383 6.88 68.10 -13.90
CA PRO A 383 7.75 68.82 -14.83
C PRO A 383 7.90 70.28 -14.46
N ARG A 384 6.89 70.86 -13.79
CA ARG A 384 6.89 72.30 -13.42
C ARG A 384 7.89 72.65 -12.33
N LEU A 385 8.20 71.77 -11.42
CA LEU A 385 9.25 71.96 -10.41
C LEU A 385 10.63 71.79 -11.01
N PHE A 386 10.81 70.88 -11.95
CA PHE A 386 12.06 70.68 -12.67
C PHE A 386 12.38 71.87 -13.59
N VAL A 387 11.39 72.41 -14.28
CA VAL A 387 11.51 73.61 -15.13
C VAL A 387 11.80 74.86 -14.29
N ARG A 388 11.18 75.02 -13.12
CA ARG A 388 11.52 76.10 -12.19
C ARG A 388 12.95 76.01 -11.66
N LEU A 389 13.46 74.83 -11.39
CA LEU A 389 14.86 74.62 -10.93
C LEU A 389 15.86 74.91 -12.06
N ILE A 390 15.57 74.51 -13.31
CA ILE A 390 16.41 74.78 -14.47
C ILE A 390 16.40 76.24 -14.86
N ILE A 391 15.25 76.93 -14.75
CA ILE A 391 15.15 78.36 -15.08
C ILE A 391 15.85 79.23 -14.02
N TRP A 392 15.98 78.75 -12.76
CA TRP A 392 16.69 79.46 -11.70
C TRP A 392 18.19 79.26 -11.72
N THR A 393 18.69 78.25 -12.44
CA THR A 393 20.14 77.95 -12.56
C THR A 393 20.78 78.36 -13.89
N MET A 394 20.04 79.03 -14.77
CA MET A 394 20.61 79.69 -15.96
C MET A 394 20.88 81.17 -15.65
N PRO A 395 22.18 81.69 -15.95
CA PRO A 395 22.52 83.06 -15.73
C PRO A 395 21.79 84.04 -16.62
#